data_98b86e0a78c5ef4c79438c48880ae217
#
_entry.id   98b86e0a78c5ef4c79438c48880ae217
#
_cell.length_a   1.000
_cell.length_b   1.000
_cell.length_c   1.000
_cell.angle_alpha   90.00
_cell.angle_beta   90.00
_cell.angle_gamma   90.00
#
_symmetry.space_group_name_H-M   'P 1'
#
loop_
_entity.id
_entity.type
_entity.pdbx_description
1 polymer ?
#
loop_
_entity_poly.entity_id
_entity_poly.type
_entity_poly.pdbx_seq_one_letter_code
_entity_poly.pdbx_strand_id
1 'polypeptide(L)'
;MSKIAFVGAGSMAEAMISGITSRSNQSPNQITVMNRSNDERLSILNTTYGVKTTHDYDVLLKDASIVFLAMKPKDVFSALSTIKSFLHEGMLIVSVVAGVSMDSIETIINKKVAIIRSMPNTSATIGKSATAIAQNRFVTNEQLQVVTTLLETIGQVTLVQENQLDAVTGLSGSGPAYIYYLVEAMEQSAEKIGLDKEAAKALILQTIIGAAEMLQNSTKTPQTLRKEVTSPGGTTEAGIHVLQSHQVQEAFINCIVEATAQSKRLGEKLSQEIQTKSLMI
;
A
#
# COMPACT_ATOMS: atom_id res chain seq x y z
N MET A 1 2.08 25.54 -2.08
CA MET A 1 1.98 24.27 -1.32
C MET A 1 0.53 23.79 -1.39
N SER A 2 0.32 22.53 -1.73
CA SER A 2 -1.02 21.95 -1.92
C SER A 2 -1.70 21.71 -0.58
N LYS A 3 -2.99 22.03 -0.45
CA LYS A 3 -3.79 21.59 0.69
C LYS A 3 -4.23 20.14 0.49
N ILE A 4 -3.98 19.30 1.47
CA ILE A 4 -4.23 17.85 1.41
C ILE A 4 -5.36 17.49 2.37
N ALA A 5 -6.36 16.80 1.86
CA ALA A 5 -7.47 16.26 2.63
C ALA A 5 -7.37 14.72 2.70
N PHE A 6 -7.55 14.15 3.89
CA PHE A 6 -7.67 12.71 4.07
C PHE A 6 -9.09 12.35 4.47
N VAL A 7 -9.79 11.64 3.62
CA VAL A 7 -11.09 11.03 3.92
C VAL A 7 -10.83 9.64 4.49
N GLY A 8 -10.78 9.56 5.82
CA GLY A 8 -10.40 8.38 6.56
C GLY A 8 -9.11 8.58 7.35
N ALA A 9 -9.08 8.03 8.57
CA ALA A 9 -7.99 8.16 9.54
C ALA A 9 -7.45 6.78 10.00
N GLY A 10 -7.44 5.80 9.08
CA GLY A 10 -6.92 4.45 9.34
C GLY A 10 -5.39 4.40 9.41
N SER A 11 -4.83 3.20 9.64
CA SER A 11 -3.37 2.99 9.76
C SER A 11 -2.61 3.43 8.50
N MET A 12 -3.17 3.21 7.30
CA MET A 12 -2.52 3.64 6.05
C MET A 12 -2.53 5.18 5.91
N ALA A 13 -3.64 5.85 6.28
CA ALA A 13 -3.68 7.31 6.32
C ALA A 13 -2.61 7.86 7.29
N GLU A 14 -2.50 7.28 8.49
CA GLU A 14 -1.49 7.66 9.46
C GLU A 14 -0.07 7.46 8.95
N ALA A 15 0.24 6.32 8.32
CA ALA A 15 1.55 6.07 7.73
C ALA A 15 1.92 7.14 6.68
N MET A 16 0.96 7.51 5.81
CA MET A 16 1.16 8.57 4.82
C MET A 16 1.34 9.94 5.49
N ILE A 17 0.50 10.29 6.47
CA ILE A 17 0.61 11.54 7.22
C ILE A 17 1.98 11.62 7.90
N SER A 18 2.39 10.57 8.60
CA SER A 18 3.71 10.48 9.24
C SER A 18 4.85 10.69 8.24
N GLY A 19 4.80 9.99 7.10
CA GLY A 19 5.79 10.16 6.04
C GLY A 19 5.83 11.58 5.48
N ILE A 20 4.67 12.12 5.11
CA ILE A 20 4.56 13.46 4.53
C ILE A 20 5.02 14.54 5.52
N THR A 21 4.62 14.49 6.79
CA THR A 21 4.99 15.51 7.79
C THR A 21 6.45 15.43 8.21
N SER A 22 7.08 14.26 8.16
CA SER A 22 8.46 14.08 8.61
C SER A 22 9.51 14.12 7.50
N ARG A 23 9.14 13.85 6.25
CA ARG A 23 10.09 13.64 5.13
C ARG A 23 9.81 14.48 3.89
N SER A 24 8.79 15.36 3.91
CA SER A 24 8.53 16.31 2.84
C SER A 24 8.56 17.76 3.36
N ASN A 25 8.51 18.72 2.43
CA ASN A 25 8.38 20.14 2.74
C ASN A 25 6.92 20.57 2.99
N GLN A 26 5.99 19.61 3.12
CA GLN A 26 4.58 19.90 3.35
C GLN A 26 4.34 20.29 4.81
N SER A 27 3.77 21.47 5.02
CA SER A 27 3.42 21.91 6.38
C SER A 27 2.26 21.08 6.95
N PRO A 28 2.36 20.57 8.19
CA PRO A 28 1.25 19.84 8.83
C PRO A 28 -0.08 20.62 8.82
N ASN A 29 -0.03 21.94 8.96
CA ASN A 29 -1.19 22.83 8.93
C ASN A 29 -1.95 22.84 7.58
N GLN A 30 -1.36 22.29 6.52
CA GLN A 30 -1.99 22.14 5.20
C GLN A 30 -2.61 20.77 5.01
N ILE A 31 -2.53 19.89 6.00
CA ILE A 31 -3.12 18.57 6.01
C ILE A 31 -4.33 18.59 6.93
N THR A 32 -5.49 18.21 6.40
CA THR A 32 -6.72 18.04 7.19
C THR A 32 -7.16 16.59 7.08
N VAL A 33 -7.48 15.98 8.22
CA VAL A 33 -7.87 14.57 8.30
C VAL A 33 -9.28 14.47 8.85
N MET A 34 -10.08 13.61 8.24
CA MET A 34 -11.43 13.31 8.68
C MET A 34 -11.55 11.87 9.17
N ASN A 35 -12.27 11.70 10.26
CA ASN A 35 -12.89 10.45 10.66
C ASN A 35 -14.37 10.68 10.94
N ARG A 36 -15.21 9.68 10.68
CA ARG A 36 -16.67 9.82 10.77
C ARG A 36 -17.17 10.03 12.19
N SER A 37 -16.56 9.38 13.20
CA SER A 37 -17.08 9.35 14.57
C SER A 37 -16.03 9.02 15.65
N ASN A 38 -14.75 8.95 15.32
CA ASN A 38 -13.72 8.56 16.28
C ASN A 38 -12.86 9.78 16.66
N ASP A 39 -13.28 10.49 17.72
CA ASP A 39 -12.59 11.66 18.26
C ASP A 39 -11.23 11.34 18.81
N GLU A 40 -11.08 10.21 19.51
CA GLU A 40 -9.79 9.78 20.07
C GLU A 40 -8.75 9.61 18.95
N ARG A 41 -9.15 8.99 17.85
CA ARG A 41 -8.28 8.80 16.69
C ARG A 41 -7.86 10.12 16.07
N LEU A 42 -8.77 11.07 15.92
CA LEU A 42 -8.47 12.41 15.42
C LEU A 42 -7.56 13.18 16.38
N SER A 43 -7.79 13.09 17.68
CA SER A 43 -6.95 13.70 18.71
C SER A 43 -5.51 13.16 18.65
N ILE A 44 -5.33 11.83 18.51
CA ILE A 44 -4.01 11.21 18.36
C ILE A 44 -3.28 11.79 17.14
N LEU A 45 -3.93 11.85 15.97
CA LEU A 45 -3.30 12.37 14.75
C LEU A 45 -2.93 13.85 14.86
N ASN A 46 -3.80 14.66 15.47
CA ASN A 46 -3.52 16.07 15.71
C ASN A 46 -2.33 16.25 16.65
N THR A 47 -2.32 15.56 17.79
CA THR A 47 -1.28 15.71 18.83
C THR A 47 0.06 15.18 18.32
N THR A 48 0.07 14.07 17.57
CA THR A 48 1.30 13.40 17.12
C THR A 48 1.93 14.12 15.93
N TYR A 49 1.11 14.55 14.97
CA TYR A 49 1.61 15.06 13.68
C TYR A 49 1.33 16.54 13.43
N GLY A 50 0.57 17.21 14.30
CA GLY A 50 0.22 18.63 14.16
C GLY A 50 -0.76 18.92 13.01
N VAL A 51 -1.42 17.88 12.45
CA VAL A 51 -2.39 18.03 11.37
C VAL A 51 -3.74 18.52 11.87
N LYS A 52 -4.51 19.18 11.01
CA LYS A 52 -5.88 19.58 11.33
C LYS A 52 -6.80 18.38 11.28
N THR A 53 -7.84 18.38 12.11
CA THR A 53 -8.83 17.31 12.15
C THR A 53 -10.25 17.87 12.13
N THR A 54 -11.18 17.12 11.55
CA THR A 54 -12.59 17.53 11.44
C THR A 54 -13.51 16.31 11.26
N HIS A 55 -14.80 16.51 11.54
CA HIS A 55 -15.89 15.61 11.14
C HIS A 55 -16.72 16.19 9.98
N ASP A 56 -16.44 17.44 9.58
CA ASP A 56 -17.19 18.18 8.58
C ASP A 56 -16.50 18.13 7.22
N TYR A 57 -17.23 17.72 6.19
CA TYR A 57 -16.74 17.66 4.81
C TYR A 57 -16.51 19.04 4.20
N ASP A 58 -17.29 20.07 4.58
CA ASP A 58 -17.08 21.46 4.12
C ASP A 58 -15.71 21.96 4.59
N VAL A 59 -15.40 21.72 5.87
CA VAL A 59 -14.11 22.09 6.46
C VAL A 59 -12.96 21.28 5.84
N LEU A 60 -13.17 19.97 5.63
CA LEU A 60 -12.16 19.07 5.08
C LEU A 60 -11.75 19.48 3.67
N LEU A 61 -12.75 19.74 2.80
CA LEU A 61 -12.54 19.90 1.35
C LEU A 61 -12.38 21.35 0.93
N LYS A 62 -12.58 22.30 1.84
CA LYS A 62 -12.38 23.73 1.57
C LYS A 62 -10.95 23.97 1.13
N ASP A 63 -10.79 24.43 -0.10
CA ASP A 63 -9.50 24.71 -0.74
C ASP A 63 -8.55 23.48 -0.86
N ALA A 64 -9.04 22.26 -0.69
CA ALA A 64 -8.24 21.05 -0.90
C ALA A 64 -7.90 20.90 -2.39
N SER A 65 -6.63 20.67 -2.68
CA SER A 65 -6.18 20.37 -4.05
C SER A 65 -5.91 18.89 -4.25
N ILE A 66 -5.61 18.15 -3.16
CA ILE A 66 -5.38 16.69 -3.18
C ILE A 66 -6.28 16.05 -2.11
N VAL A 67 -7.04 15.04 -2.52
CA VAL A 67 -7.97 14.32 -1.65
C VAL A 67 -7.59 12.84 -1.60
N PHE A 68 -7.04 12.40 -0.48
CA PHE A 68 -6.76 10.99 -0.24
C PHE A 68 -8.01 10.25 0.23
N LEU A 69 -8.40 9.20 -0.50
CA LEU A 69 -9.43 8.25 -0.07
C LEU A 69 -8.76 7.11 0.68
N ALA A 70 -8.88 7.10 2.01
CA ALA A 70 -8.21 6.16 2.90
C ALA A 70 -9.18 5.49 3.89
N MET A 71 -10.41 5.22 3.43
CA MET A 71 -11.43 4.49 4.17
C MET A 71 -11.47 3.00 3.78
N LYS A 72 -12.30 2.23 4.46
CA LYS A 72 -12.55 0.83 4.09
C LYS A 72 -13.35 0.75 2.77
N PRO A 73 -13.14 -0.27 1.92
CA PRO A 73 -13.85 -0.40 0.63
C PRO A 73 -15.37 -0.29 0.73
N LYS A 74 -15.97 -0.87 1.76
CA LYS A 74 -17.43 -0.83 2.01
C LYS A 74 -18.00 0.59 2.22
N ASP A 75 -17.17 1.53 2.63
CA ASP A 75 -17.59 2.90 2.96
C ASP A 75 -17.42 3.88 1.78
N VAL A 76 -16.77 3.44 0.67
CA VAL A 76 -16.41 4.30 -0.46
C VAL A 76 -17.63 4.92 -1.12
N PHE A 77 -18.66 4.12 -1.43
CA PHE A 77 -19.86 4.62 -2.10
C PHE A 77 -20.52 5.75 -1.31
N SER A 78 -20.74 5.53 -0.01
CA SER A 78 -21.34 6.55 0.87
C SER A 78 -20.47 7.80 0.96
N ALA A 79 -19.18 7.65 1.17
CA ALA A 79 -18.25 8.77 1.27
C ALA A 79 -18.21 9.58 -0.02
N LEU A 80 -18.00 8.94 -1.17
CA LEU A 80 -17.95 9.64 -2.46
C LEU A 80 -19.28 10.30 -2.83
N SER A 81 -20.43 9.65 -2.54
CA SER A 81 -21.75 10.26 -2.76
C SER A 81 -21.95 11.52 -1.93
N THR A 82 -21.38 11.59 -0.73
CA THR A 82 -21.44 12.78 0.12
C THR A 82 -20.52 13.89 -0.40
N ILE A 83 -19.26 13.54 -0.77
CA ILE A 83 -18.26 14.54 -1.14
C ILE A 83 -18.33 15.00 -2.60
N LYS A 84 -19.07 14.31 -3.47
CA LYS A 84 -19.11 14.61 -4.91
C LYS A 84 -19.51 16.06 -5.25
N SER A 85 -20.33 16.70 -4.41
CA SER A 85 -20.73 18.11 -4.60
C SER A 85 -19.57 19.08 -4.40
N PHE A 86 -18.62 18.75 -3.55
CA PHE A 86 -17.42 19.54 -3.23
C PHE A 86 -16.27 19.35 -4.23
N LEU A 87 -16.31 18.26 -5.00
CA LEU A 87 -15.24 17.95 -5.96
C LEU A 87 -15.39 18.76 -7.24
N HIS A 88 -14.26 19.27 -7.77
CA HIS A 88 -14.18 20.01 -9.02
C HIS A 88 -12.95 19.57 -9.84
N GLU A 89 -12.91 19.95 -11.13
CA GLU A 89 -11.88 19.50 -12.10
C GLU A 89 -10.44 19.87 -11.71
N GLY A 90 -10.25 20.88 -10.86
CA GLY A 90 -8.91 21.25 -10.34
C GLY A 90 -8.37 20.35 -9.22
N MET A 91 -9.21 19.48 -8.65
CA MET A 91 -8.79 18.56 -7.57
C MET A 91 -8.20 17.28 -8.12
N LEU A 92 -7.29 16.69 -7.33
CA LEU A 92 -6.73 15.37 -7.57
C LEU A 92 -7.17 14.41 -6.48
N ILE A 93 -7.79 13.30 -6.86
CA ILE A 93 -8.14 12.20 -5.95
C ILE A 93 -7.01 11.18 -5.96
N VAL A 94 -6.54 10.80 -4.77
CA VAL A 94 -5.60 9.69 -4.57
C VAL A 94 -6.28 8.60 -3.76
N SER A 95 -6.62 7.49 -4.40
CA SER A 95 -7.30 6.38 -3.73
C SER A 95 -6.30 5.31 -3.30
N VAL A 96 -6.23 5.02 -1.99
CA VAL A 96 -5.52 3.86 -1.44
C VAL A 96 -6.47 2.73 -1.07
N VAL A 97 -7.69 2.76 -1.60
CA VAL A 97 -8.73 1.78 -1.30
C VAL A 97 -8.59 0.57 -2.22
N ALA A 98 -8.30 -0.58 -1.64
CA ALA A 98 -8.17 -1.83 -2.39
C ALA A 98 -9.50 -2.21 -3.08
N GLY A 99 -9.42 -2.71 -4.31
CA GLY A 99 -10.56 -3.22 -5.07
C GLY A 99 -11.51 -2.17 -5.64
N VAL A 100 -11.28 -0.86 -5.45
CA VAL A 100 -12.11 0.20 -6.04
C VAL A 100 -11.43 0.73 -7.29
N SER A 101 -12.02 0.50 -8.47
CA SER A 101 -11.49 0.97 -9.75
C SER A 101 -11.69 2.47 -9.95
N MET A 102 -10.89 3.07 -10.84
CA MET A 102 -11.09 4.48 -11.26
C MET A 102 -12.47 4.65 -11.89
N ASP A 103 -12.92 3.71 -12.71
CA ASP A 103 -14.26 3.74 -13.30
C ASP A 103 -15.36 3.75 -12.24
N SER A 104 -15.20 2.97 -11.16
CA SER A 104 -16.15 3.00 -10.03
C SER A 104 -16.17 4.35 -9.35
N ILE A 105 -15.01 4.98 -9.14
CA ILE A 105 -14.90 6.32 -8.56
C ILE A 105 -15.53 7.36 -9.50
N GLU A 106 -15.17 7.34 -10.80
CA GLU A 106 -15.75 8.24 -11.83
C GLU A 106 -17.27 8.10 -11.91
N THR A 107 -17.80 6.88 -11.85
CA THR A 107 -19.25 6.60 -11.87
C THR A 107 -19.97 7.24 -10.68
N ILE A 108 -19.44 7.12 -9.47
CA ILE A 108 -20.08 7.71 -8.27
C ILE A 108 -20.03 9.23 -8.30
N ILE A 109 -18.87 9.79 -8.68
CA ILE A 109 -18.63 11.23 -8.69
C ILE A 109 -19.41 11.91 -9.83
N ASN A 110 -19.51 11.24 -10.97
CA ASN A 110 -20.10 11.73 -12.22
C ASN A 110 -19.50 13.09 -12.66
N LYS A 111 -18.20 13.26 -12.53
CA LYS A 111 -17.44 14.44 -12.95
C LYS A 111 -16.10 14.03 -13.54
N LYS A 112 -15.53 14.89 -14.39
CA LYS A 112 -14.15 14.72 -14.91
C LYS A 112 -13.16 15.18 -13.85
N VAL A 113 -12.61 14.25 -13.08
CA VAL A 113 -11.66 14.53 -12.00
C VAL A 113 -10.41 13.68 -12.19
N ALA A 114 -9.25 14.27 -11.95
CA ALA A 114 -7.98 13.53 -11.93
C ALA A 114 -7.97 12.51 -10.80
N ILE A 115 -7.64 11.25 -11.12
CA ILE A 115 -7.63 10.14 -10.15
C ILE A 115 -6.33 9.37 -10.29
N ILE A 116 -5.65 9.19 -9.18
CA ILE A 116 -4.54 8.25 -9.02
C ILE A 116 -4.98 7.15 -8.05
N ARG A 117 -4.88 5.89 -8.47
CA ARG A 117 -4.96 4.75 -7.55
C ARG A 117 -3.57 4.42 -7.05
N SER A 118 -3.46 4.18 -5.76
CA SER A 118 -2.19 3.82 -5.11
C SER A 118 -2.38 2.54 -4.31
N MET A 119 -1.43 1.63 -4.44
CA MET A 119 -1.41 0.37 -3.69
C MET A 119 -0.11 0.27 -2.89
N PRO A 120 -0.04 0.92 -1.72
CA PRO A 120 1.04 0.75 -0.75
C PRO A 120 0.91 -0.57 0.01
N ASN A 121 1.92 -0.90 0.82
CA ASN A 121 1.85 -1.99 1.79
C ASN A 121 2.14 -1.51 3.21
N THR A 122 2.04 -2.43 4.19
CA THR A 122 2.18 -2.09 5.62
C THR A 122 3.55 -1.55 6.01
N SER A 123 4.60 -1.79 5.23
CA SER A 123 5.94 -1.23 5.44
C SER A 123 5.99 0.30 5.25
N ALA A 124 4.89 0.91 4.81
CA ALA A 124 4.70 2.37 4.79
C ALA A 124 4.92 3.01 6.17
N THR A 125 4.56 2.32 7.24
CA THR A 125 4.74 2.81 8.63
C THR A 125 6.19 3.11 9.00
N ILE A 126 7.13 2.45 8.34
CA ILE A 126 8.58 2.65 8.54
C ILE A 126 9.26 3.32 7.33
N GLY A 127 8.49 3.77 6.34
CA GLY A 127 9.03 4.41 5.13
C GLY A 127 9.70 3.43 4.14
N LYS A 128 9.28 2.17 4.14
CA LYS A 128 9.83 1.11 3.28
C LYS A 128 8.74 0.43 2.43
N SER A 129 7.65 1.13 2.13
CA SER A 129 6.60 0.60 1.28
C SER A 129 7.09 0.34 -0.14
N ALA A 130 6.65 -0.77 -0.73
CA ALA A 130 6.59 -0.92 -2.17
C ALA A 130 5.21 -0.44 -2.63
N THR A 131 5.15 0.75 -3.23
CA THR A 131 3.90 1.40 -3.62
C THR A 131 3.77 1.42 -5.13
N ALA A 132 2.72 0.83 -5.68
CA ALA A 132 2.39 1.03 -7.08
C ALA A 132 1.33 2.13 -7.22
N ILE A 133 1.40 2.91 -8.31
CA ILE A 133 0.40 3.91 -8.66
C ILE A 133 -0.07 3.72 -10.10
N ALA A 134 -1.33 4.01 -10.35
CA ALA A 134 -1.91 4.09 -11.68
C ALA A 134 -2.76 5.36 -11.78
N GLN A 135 -2.86 5.96 -12.97
CA GLN A 135 -3.55 7.23 -13.17
C GLN A 135 -4.62 7.13 -14.26
N ASN A 136 -5.67 7.95 -14.15
CA ASN A 136 -6.62 8.11 -15.24
C ASN A 136 -6.15 9.19 -16.23
N ARG A 137 -6.91 9.34 -17.32
CA ARG A 137 -6.60 10.28 -18.42
C ARG A 137 -6.64 11.77 -18.06
N PHE A 138 -7.15 12.12 -16.89
CA PHE A 138 -7.29 13.52 -16.46
C PHE A 138 -6.14 14.00 -15.58
N VAL A 139 -5.25 13.11 -15.18
CA VAL A 139 -4.07 13.44 -14.36
C VAL A 139 -3.02 14.14 -15.23
N THR A 140 -2.57 15.31 -14.80
CA THR A 140 -1.45 16.01 -15.45
C THR A 140 -0.11 15.49 -14.96
N ASN A 141 0.96 15.76 -15.73
CA ASN A 141 2.32 15.37 -15.33
C ASN A 141 2.74 16.02 -14.01
N GLU A 142 2.32 17.27 -13.76
CA GLU A 142 2.60 17.98 -12.52
C GLU A 142 1.90 17.33 -11.33
N GLN A 143 0.63 16.94 -11.51
CA GLN A 143 -0.13 16.21 -10.48
C GLN A 143 0.50 14.86 -10.18
N LEU A 144 0.90 14.11 -11.21
CA LEU A 144 1.58 12.83 -11.05
C LEU A 144 2.89 13.00 -10.27
N GLN A 145 3.72 13.99 -10.64
CA GLN A 145 4.99 14.27 -9.95
C GLN A 145 4.77 14.63 -8.48
N VAL A 146 3.80 15.49 -8.18
CA VAL A 146 3.48 15.87 -6.80
C VAL A 146 3.08 14.67 -5.96
N VAL A 147 2.18 13.80 -6.46
CA VAL A 147 1.74 12.61 -5.73
C VAL A 147 2.87 11.60 -5.59
N THR A 148 3.67 11.40 -6.62
CA THR A 148 4.85 10.53 -6.55
C THR A 148 5.77 10.98 -5.41
N THR A 149 6.13 12.26 -5.36
CA THR A 149 6.97 12.82 -4.29
C THR A 149 6.34 12.65 -2.90
N LEU A 150 5.02 12.84 -2.76
CA LEU A 150 4.33 12.62 -1.48
C LEU A 150 4.38 11.13 -1.07
N LEU A 151 4.18 10.21 -2.01
CA LEU A 151 4.20 8.78 -1.72
C LEU A 151 5.62 8.22 -1.53
N GLU A 152 6.64 8.83 -2.12
CA GLU A 152 8.05 8.49 -1.88
C GLU A 152 8.46 8.71 -0.41
N THR A 153 7.73 9.53 0.33
CA THR A 153 7.95 9.68 1.78
C THR A 153 7.67 8.41 2.58
N ILE A 154 6.90 7.48 2.03
CA ILE A 154 6.57 6.20 2.67
C ILE A 154 7.29 4.99 2.06
N GLY A 155 8.11 5.18 1.02
CA GLY A 155 8.88 4.11 0.37
C GLY A 155 9.12 4.37 -1.11
N GLN A 156 9.31 3.31 -1.89
CA GLN A 156 9.51 3.39 -3.33
C GLN A 156 8.17 3.41 -4.08
N VAL A 157 8.10 4.19 -5.17
CA VAL A 157 6.90 4.34 -6.01
C VAL A 157 7.18 3.82 -7.41
N THR A 158 6.26 3.03 -7.95
CA THR A 158 6.32 2.49 -9.32
C THR A 158 5.02 2.80 -10.04
N LEU A 159 5.11 3.41 -11.22
CA LEU A 159 3.96 3.64 -12.10
C LEU A 159 3.64 2.35 -12.86
N VAL A 160 2.38 1.95 -12.84
CA VAL A 160 1.85 0.75 -13.51
C VAL A 160 0.53 1.08 -14.24
N GLN A 161 0.05 0.15 -15.04
CA GLN A 161 -1.33 0.23 -15.57
C GLN A 161 -2.34 -0.18 -14.49
N GLU A 162 -3.56 0.39 -14.52
CA GLU A 162 -4.57 0.08 -13.51
C GLU A 162 -4.90 -1.41 -13.42
N ASN A 163 -4.96 -2.11 -14.55
CA ASN A 163 -5.23 -3.55 -14.62
C ASN A 163 -4.14 -4.42 -13.97
N GLN A 164 -2.99 -3.86 -13.64
CA GLN A 164 -1.90 -4.54 -12.94
C GLN A 164 -2.00 -4.41 -11.41
N LEU A 165 -2.88 -3.54 -10.88
CA LEU A 165 -2.95 -3.29 -9.44
C LEU A 165 -3.41 -4.50 -8.62
N ASP A 166 -4.19 -5.42 -9.20
CA ASP A 166 -4.53 -6.69 -8.53
C ASP A 166 -3.30 -7.59 -8.39
N ALA A 167 -2.46 -7.66 -9.42
CA ALA A 167 -1.19 -8.38 -9.36
C ALA A 167 -0.23 -7.74 -8.35
N VAL A 168 -0.18 -6.41 -8.29
CA VAL A 168 0.57 -5.68 -7.26
C VAL A 168 0.05 -6.01 -5.87
N THR A 169 -1.28 -6.08 -5.68
CA THR A 169 -1.89 -6.45 -4.41
C THR A 169 -1.45 -7.82 -3.96
N GLY A 170 -1.49 -8.82 -4.86
CA GLY A 170 -1.04 -10.18 -4.57
C GLY A 170 0.47 -10.29 -4.31
N LEU A 171 1.28 -9.54 -5.05
CA LEU A 171 2.75 -9.62 -4.99
C LEU A 171 3.33 -8.82 -3.82
N SER A 172 3.11 -7.50 -3.78
CA SER A 172 3.75 -6.58 -2.84
C SER A 172 2.81 -6.06 -1.76
N GLY A 173 1.51 -5.94 -2.03
CA GLY A 173 0.51 -5.57 -1.03
C GLY A 173 0.42 -6.60 0.09
N SER A 174 0.27 -7.87 -0.27
CA SER A 174 0.24 -9.02 0.64
C SER A 174 1.63 -9.55 0.98
N GLY A 175 2.66 -9.17 0.23
CA GLY A 175 4.03 -9.66 0.32
C GLY A 175 4.63 -9.70 1.73
N PRO A 176 4.45 -8.66 2.56
CA PRO A 176 4.97 -8.69 3.94
C PRO A 176 4.48 -9.90 4.75
N ALA A 177 3.22 -10.32 4.57
CA ALA A 177 2.68 -11.48 5.28
C ALA A 177 3.38 -12.80 4.90
N TYR A 178 3.80 -12.95 3.65
CA TYR A 178 4.52 -14.13 3.19
C TYR A 178 5.93 -14.21 3.79
N ILE A 179 6.58 -13.05 3.92
CA ILE A 179 7.90 -12.98 4.57
C ILE A 179 7.75 -13.28 6.05
N TYR A 180 6.73 -12.75 6.75
CA TYR A 180 6.48 -13.07 8.16
C TYR A 180 6.25 -14.56 8.36
N TYR A 181 5.48 -15.21 7.47
CA TYR A 181 5.24 -16.65 7.51
C TYR A 181 6.55 -17.47 7.37
N LEU A 182 7.46 -17.03 6.49
CA LEU A 182 8.79 -17.66 6.37
C LEU A 182 9.65 -17.43 7.63
N VAL A 183 9.60 -16.23 8.21
CA VAL A 183 10.31 -15.91 9.46
C VAL A 183 9.82 -16.79 10.61
N GLU A 184 8.50 -16.99 10.74
CA GLU A 184 7.93 -17.90 11.73
C GLU A 184 8.50 -19.34 11.60
N ALA A 185 8.64 -19.83 10.37
CA ALA A 185 9.25 -21.14 10.12
C ALA A 185 10.75 -21.16 10.47
N MET A 186 11.49 -20.08 10.20
CA MET A 186 12.90 -19.95 10.57
C MET A 186 13.09 -19.92 12.09
N GLU A 187 12.23 -19.19 12.82
CA GLU A 187 12.26 -19.15 14.29
C GLU A 187 11.98 -20.53 14.91
N GLN A 188 10.97 -21.25 14.40
CA GLN A 188 10.68 -22.62 14.83
C GLN A 188 11.82 -23.60 14.52
N SER A 189 12.51 -23.39 13.40
CA SER A 189 13.67 -24.20 13.04
C SER A 189 14.85 -23.95 13.96
N ALA A 190 15.07 -22.67 14.34
CA ALA A 190 16.17 -22.32 15.26
C ALA A 190 16.04 -23.02 16.60
N GLU A 191 14.84 -23.12 17.15
CA GLU A 191 14.57 -23.88 18.37
C GLU A 191 14.94 -25.37 18.23
N LYS A 192 14.53 -26.00 17.11
CA LYS A 192 14.82 -27.44 16.84
C LYS A 192 16.28 -27.72 16.68
N ILE A 193 17.10 -26.79 16.18
CA ILE A 193 18.55 -26.96 16.00
C ILE A 193 19.35 -26.43 17.19
N GLY A 194 18.68 -26.00 18.28
CA GLY A 194 19.34 -25.65 19.54
C GLY A 194 19.93 -24.25 19.59
N LEU A 195 19.46 -23.31 18.73
CA LEU A 195 19.87 -21.92 18.83
C LEU A 195 19.05 -21.19 19.90
N ASP A 196 19.71 -20.29 20.61
CA ASP A 196 19.06 -19.37 21.53
C ASP A 196 18.09 -18.43 20.74
N LYS A 197 16.93 -18.12 21.32
CA LYS A 197 15.86 -17.38 20.67
C LYS A 197 16.28 -15.96 20.26
N GLU A 198 17.01 -15.26 21.11
CA GLU A 198 17.44 -13.88 20.80
C GLU A 198 18.54 -13.88 19.74
N ALA A 199 19.49 -14.80 19.82
CA ALA A 199 20.51 -14.98 18.80
C ALA A 199 19.88 -15.37 17.45
N ALA A 200 18.93 -16.31 17.45
CA ALA A 200 18.21 -16.73 16.26
C ALA A 200 17.49 -15.56 15.59
N LYS A 201 16.74 -14.77 16.36
CA LYS A 201 16.01 -13.58 15.86
C LYS A 201 16.95 -12.58 15.19
N ALA A 202 18.07 -12.27 15.82
CA ALA A 202 19.06 -11.34 15.27
C ALA A 202 19.64 -11.85 13.95
N LEU A 203 20.03 -13.15 13.89
CA LEU A 203 20.58 -13.79 12.69
C LEU A 203 19.58 -13.86 11.55
N ILE A 204 18.32 -14.22 11.82
CA ILE A 204 17.25 -14.31 10.83
C ILE A 204 17.02 -12.95 10.20
N LEU A 205 16.81 -11.91 11.01
CA LEU A 205 16.53 -10.56 10.49
C LEU A 205 17.71 -10.05 9.66
N GLN A 206 18.95 -10.19 10.14
CA GLN A 206 20.12 -9.74 9.41
C GLN A 206 20.31 -10.52 8.10
N THR A 207 19.98 -11.81 8.07
CA THR A 207 20.05 -12.62 6.85
C THR A 207 19.07 -12.13 5.79
N ILE A 208 17.82 -11.81 6.18
CA ILE A 208 16.80 -11.30 5.26
C ILE A 208 17.21 -9.93 4.71
N ILE A 209 17.66 -9.02 5.58
CA ILE A 209 18.13 -7.69 5.18
C ILE A 209 19.30 -7.83 4.20
N GLY A 210 20.31 -8.62 4.53
CA GLY A 210 21.48 -8.82 3.69
C GLY A 210 21.13 -9.43 2.34
N ALA A 211 20.24 -10.42 2.28
CA ALA A 211 19.78 -11.00 1.03
C ALA A 211 19.03 -10.00 0.15
N ALA A 212 18.17 -9.17 0.74
CA ALA A 212 17.44 -8.12 0.03
C ALA A 212 18.39 -7.05 -0.53
N GLU A 213 19.38 -6.61 0.28
CA GLU A 213 20.38 -5.64 -0.16
C GLU A 213 21.31 -6.20 -1.25
N MET A 214 21.68 -7.47 -1.17
CA MET A 214 22.45 -8.15 -2.23
C MET A 214 21.67 -8.16 -3.55
N LEU A 215 20.37 -8.43 -3.54
CA LEU A 215 19.52 -8.39 -4.72
C LEU A 215 19.38 -6.96 -5.27
N GLN A 216 19.26 -5.96 -4.41
CA GLN A 216 19.12 -4.57 -4.79
C GLN A 216 20.37 -3.97 -5.44
N ASN A 217 21.56 -4.34 -4.91
CA ASN A 217 22.85 -3.78 -5.31
C ASN A 217 23.60 -4.61 -6.36
N SER A 218 23.04 -5.75 -6.78
CA SER A 218 23.65 -6.64 -7.76
C SER A 218 22.92 -6.58 -9.10
N THR A 219 23.67 -6.73 -10.18
CA THR A 219 23.11 -6.96 -11.53
C THR A 219 22.83 -8.44 -11.80
N LYS A 220 23.21 -9.33 -10.89
CA LYS A 220 23.00 -10.77 -11.00
C LYS A 220 21.55 -11.17 -10.75
N THR A 221 21.11 -12.22 -11.41
CA THR A 221 19.77 -12.78 -11.15
C THR A 221 19.69 -13.45 -9.78
N PRO A 222 18.51 -13.55 -9.16
CA PRO A 222 18.33 -14.31 -7.90
C PRO A 222 18.86 -15.75 -8.00
N GLN A 223 18.68 -16.39 -9.16
CA GLN A 223 19.21 -17.74 -9.43
C GLN A 223 20.73 -17.79 -9.38
N THR A 224 21.41 -16.78 -9.94
CA THR A 224 22.87 -16.69 -9.94
C THR A 224 23.40 -16.49 -8.52
N LEU A 225 22.82 -15.54 -7.76
CA LEU A 225 23.21 -15.31 -6.37
C LEU A 225 23.02 -16.58 -5.52
N ARG A 226 21.91 -17.30 -5.69
CA ARG A 226 21.68 -18.58 -5.00
C ARG A 226 22.75 -19.62 -5.35
N LYS A 227 23.12 -19.76 -6.64
CA LYS A 227 24.17 -20.71 -7.06
C LYS A 227 25.52 -20.38 -6.45
N GLU A 228 25.88 -19.11 -6.33
CA GLU A 228 27.18 -18.68 -5.77
C GLU A 228 27.36 -19.03 -4.29
N VAL A 229 26.26 -19.17 -3.54
CA VAL A 229 26.28 -19.59 -2.13
C VAL A 229 25.96 -21.08 -1.96
N THR A 230 25.88 -21.86 -3.06
CA THR A 230 25.54 -23.28 -3.07
C THR A 230 26.72 -24.11 -3.56
N SER A 231 27.61 -24.48 -2.66
CA SER A 231 28.76 -25.35 -2.99
C SER A 231 28.30 -26.81 -3.11
N PRO A 232 28.84 -27.57 -4.05
CA PRO A 232 28.58 -29.02 -4.15
C PRO A 232 28.89 -29.76 -2.85
N GLY A 233 27.95 -30.60 -2.37
CA GLY A 233 28.05 -31.32 -1.11
C GLY A 233 27.92 -30.48 0.15
N GLY A 234 27.60 -29.15 -0.01
CA GLY A 234 27.51 -28.24 1.12
C GLY A 234 26.13 -28.20 1.80
N THR A 235 26.07 -27.52 2.94
CA THR A 235 24.83 -27.35 3.73
C THR A 235 23.72 -26.63 2.96
N THR A 236 24.09 -25.63 2.14
CA THR A 236 23.14 -24.91 1.32
C THR A 236 22.50 -25.82 0.27
N GLU A 237 23.27 -26.65 -0.41
CA GLU A 237 22.76 -27.64 -1.39
C GLU A 237 21.75 -28.59 -0.74
N ALA A 238 22.09 -29.15 0.41
CA ALA A 238 21.22 -30.05 1.18
C ALA A 238 19.89 -29.32 1.53
N GLY A 239 19.95 -28.10 2.03
CA GLY A 239 18.76 -27.31 2.35
C GLY A 239 17.91 -27.01 1.13
N ILE A 240 18.51 -26.57 0.02
CA ILE A 240 17.79 -26.28 -1.25
C ILE A 240 17.13 -27.56 -1.80
N HIS A 241 17.79 -28.71 -1.68
CA HIS A 241 17.21 -30.00 -2.10
C HIS A 241 15.92 -30.33 -1.32
N VAL A 242 15.87 -30.06 -0.02
CA VAL A 242 14.63 -30.20 0.78
C VAL A 242 13.54 -29.28 0.28
N LEU A 243 13.83 -28.00 0.05
CA LEU A 243 12.83 -27.04 -0.46
C LEU A 243 12.29 -27.46 -1.84
N GLN A 244 13.15 -27.98 -2.71
CA GLN A 244 12.76 -28.48 -4.03
C GLN A 244 11.89 -29.75 -3.95
N SER A 245 12.26 -30.72 -3.09
CA SER A 245 11.48 -31.95 -2.91
C SER A 245 10.09 -31.70 -2.35
N HIS A 246 9.90 -30.63 -1.59
CA HIS A 246 8.60 -30.18 -1.10
C HIS A 246 7.91 -29.14 -1.99
N GLN A 247 8.44 -28.89 -3.19
CA GLN A 247 7.85 -27.97 -4.18
C GLN A 247 7.54 -26.55 -3.62
N VAL A 248 8.38 -26.07 -2.71
CA VAL A 248 8.16 -24.78 -2.03
C VAL A 248 8.09 -23.61 -3.02
N GLN A 249 8.88 -23.65 -4.11
CA GLN A 249 8.84 -22.63 -5.14
C GLN A 249 7.48 -22.58 -5.84
N GLU A 250 6.91 -23.73 -6.21
CA GLU A 250 5.58 -23.86 -6.82
C GLU A 250 4.48 -23.39 -5.87
N ALA A 251 4.55 -23.78 -4.60
CA ALA A 251 3.62 -23.33 -3.56
C ALA A 251 3.64 -21.80 -3.41
N PHE A 252 4.81 -21.18 -3.48
CA PHE A 252 4.96 -19.72 -3.38
C PHE A 252 4.39 -19.00 -4.62
N ILE A 253 4.60 -19.54 -5.82
CA ILE A 253 4.00 -19.05 -7.05
C ILE A 253 2.47 -19.08 -6.94
N ASN A 254 1.92 -20.24 -6.56
CA ASN A 254 0.47 -20.43 -6.43
C ASN A 254 -0.14 -19.52 -5.36
N CYS A 255 0.56 -19.25 -4.26
CA CYS A 255 0.15 -18.30 -3.24
C CYS A 255 -0.06 -16.89 -3.83
N ILE A 256 0.89 -16.38 -4.60
CA ILE A 256 0.81 -15.05 -5.21
C ILE A 256 -0.29 -14.99 -6.28
N VAL A 257 -0.40 -16.03 -7.11
CA VAL A 257 -1.44 -16.15 -8.14
C VAL A 257 -2.83 -16.14 -7.50
N GLU A 258 -3.06 -16.92 -6.45
CA GLU A 258 -4.35 -16.96 -5.76
C GLU A 258 -4.66 -15.64 -5.05
N ALA A 259 -3.70 -15.00 -4.40
CA ALA A 259 -3.90 -13.68 -3.80
C ALA A 259 -4.27 -12.62 -4.85
N THR A 260 -3.67 -12.68 -6.04
CA THR A 260 -4.02 -11.83 -7.18
C THR A 260 -5.45 -12.10 -7.66
N ALA A 261 -5.81 -13.36 -7.83
CA ALA A 261 -7.16 -13.76 -8.23
C ALA A 261 -8.21 -13.33 -7.20
N GLN A 262 -7.90 -13.44 -5.90
CA GLN A 262 -8.79 -12.99 -4.83
C GLN A 262 -8.98 -11.48 -4.84
N SER A 263 -7.91 -10.70 -5.07
CA SER A 263 -8.01 -9.24 -5.22
C SER A 263 -8.99 -8.87 -6.33
N LYS A 264 -8.85 -9.53 -7.50
CA LYS A 264 -9.73 -9.32 -8.65
C LYS A 264 -11.19 -9.64 -8.33
N ARG A 265 -11.47 -10.82 -7.74
CA ARG A 265 -12.84 -11.22 -7.33
C ARG A 265 -13.48 -10.19 -6.38
N LEU A 266 -12.72 -9.70 -5.40
CA LEU A 266 -13.22 -8.68 -4.47
C LEU A 266 -13.50 -7.35 -5.17
N GLY A 267 -12.65 -6.93 -6.10
CA GLY A 267 -12.82 -5.71 -6.89
C GLY A 267 -14.05 -5.79 -7.81
N GLU A 268 -14.24 -6.92 -8.52
CA GLU A 268 -15.40 -7.15 -9.38
C GLU A 268 -16.71 -7.10 -8.60
N LYS A 269 -16.78 -7.78 -7.45
CA LYS A 269 -17.94 -7.74 -6.56
C LYS A 269 -18.27 -6.32 -6.11
N LEU A 270 -17.26 -5.57 -5.68
CA LEU A 270 -17.44 -4.20 -5.23
C LEU A 270 -17.90 -3.27 -6.36
N SER A 271 -17.35 -3.43 -7.56
CA SER A 271 -17.77 -2.67 -8.74
C SER A 271 -19.23 -2.93 -9.09
N GLN A 272 -19.70 -4.18 -9.03
CA GLN A 272 -21.12 -4.54 -9.25
C GLN A 272 -22.03 -3.90 -8.19
N GLU A 273 -21.64 -3.93 -6.92
CA GLU A 273 -22.39 -3.27 -5.84
C GLU A 273 -22.49 -1.76 -6.05
N ILE A 274 -21.41 -1.12 -6.48
CA ILE A 274 -21.36 0.32 -6.76
C ILE A 274 -22.29 0.66 -7.95
N GLN A 275 -22.22 -0.08 -9.04
CA GLN A 275 -23.08 0.12 -10.20
C GLN A 275 -24.56 0.00 -9.83
N THR A 276 -24.94 -1.04 -9.08
CA THR A 276 -26.31 -1.23 -8.62
C THR A 276 -26.80 -0.06 -7.78
N LYS A 277 -26.00 0.41 -6.83
CA LYS A 277 -26.36 1.57 -5.98
C LYS A 277 -26.43 2.88 -6.77
N SER A 278 -25.57 3.05 -7.77
CA SER A 278 -25.58 4.26 -8.62
C SER A 278 -26.81 4.37 -9.52
N LEU A 279 -27.43 3.24 -9.89
CA LEU A 279 -28.66 3.21 -10.68
C LEU A 279 -29.92 3.50 -9.85
N MET A 280 -29.82 3.51 -8.51
CA MET A 280 -30.94 3.75 -7.59
C MET A 280 -31.03 5.21 -7.12
N ILE A 281 -30.08 6.05 -7.53
CA ILE A 281 -30.01 7.49 -7.20
C ILE A 281 -30.24 8.32 -8.45
#